data_db9c883c4d2f0f7e5a5a19c047a24e18
#
_entry.id   db9c883c4d2f0f7e5a5a19c047a24e18
#
_cell.length_a   1.000
_cell.length_b   1.000
_cell.length_c   1.000
_cell.angle_alpha   90.00
_cell.angle_beta   90.00
_cell.angle_gamma   90.00
#
_symmetry.space_group_name_H-M   'P 1'
#
loop_
_entity.id
_entity.type
_entity.pdbx_description
1 polymer ?
#
loop_
_entity_poly.entity_id
_entity_poly.type
_entity_poly.pdbx_seq_one_letter_code
_entity_poly.pdbx_strand_id
1 'polypeptide(L)'
;MKKHDYLVVGAGLFGAVFAHEAAKKGKKIKVIEKRDHIAGNIYTKEVEGIQVHEYGAHIFHTSEKEIWDYVNQFAEFNRYTNTPVANYKGEIYNLPFNMNTFYKLWGVVTPAEAAAKIAEQRAVLGGKTPENLEEQAVSLVGTDIYEKLIKSYTEKQWEKPCTELPAFIIRRLPVRLTYDNNYFNDTYQGIPIGGYTQIVEKMLDHENIDVETNVDFFANKEDYLATYPKIVFTGMIDEFFDYQLGELEYRSLRFETEVLDMENYQGNAVVNYTDSETPYTRIIEHKHFEFGTQPKTIITREYSKTWKRGDEPYYPVNNDRNNKLYTAYKCLAEQQENVIFGGRLGHYRYYDMHQVIGAALQCVRNEVGE
;
A
#
# COMPACT_ATOMS: atom_id res chain seq x y z
N MET A 1 17.60 -27.19 -21.86
CA MET A 1 17.08 -26.21 -20.90
C MET A 1 17.13 -24.83 -21.52
N LYS A 2 16.04 -24.04 -21.53
CA LYS A 2 16.11 -22.64 -21.96
C LYS A 2 17.00 -21.90 -20.93
N LYS A 3 18.11 -21.35 -21.37
CA LYS A 3 18.99 -20.57 -20.47
C LYS A 3 18.32 -19.21 -20.29
N HIS A 4 17.86 -18.90 -19.07
CA HIS A 4 17.32 -17.60 -18.74
C HIS A 4 18.44 -16.60 -18.45
N ASP A 5 18.21 -15.33 -18.81
CA ASP A 5 19.12 -14.23 -18.51
C ASP A 5 18.91 -13.72 -17.08
N TYR A 6 17.66 -13.76 -16.62
CA TYR A 6 17.24 -13.29 -15.29
C TYR A 6 16.34 -14.31 -14.59
N LEU A 7 16.52 -14.43 -13.27
CA LEU A 7 15.51 -14.93 -12.36
C LEU A 7 14.87 -13.73 -11.64
N VAL A 8 13.55 -13.61 -11.72
CA VAL A 8 12.79 -12.62 -10.96
C VAL A 8 12.09 -13.34 -9.82
N VAL A 9 12.39 -12.95 -8.60
CA VAL A 9 11.80 -13.51 -7.38
C VAL A 9 10.69 -12.58 -6.88
N GLY A 10 9.46 -13.05 -7.01
CA GLY A 10 8.23 -12.34 -6.73
C GLY A 10 7.51 -11.86 -8.01
N ALA A 11 6.29 -12.36 -8.21
CA ALA A 11 5.40 -11.99 -9.31
C ALA A 11 4.44 -10.84 -8.95
N GLY A 12 4.84 -9.98 -8.01
CA GLY A 12 4.16 -8.72 -7.72
C GLY A 12 4.45 -7.66 -8.79
N LEU A 13 3.92 -6.45 -8.58
CA LEU A 13 3.97 -5.38 -9.59
C LEU A 13 5.40 -5.02 -10.03
N PHE A 14 6.38 -4.96 -9.10
CA PHE A 14 7.78 -4.67 -9.46
C PHE A 14 8.36 -5.76 -10.37
N GLY A 15 8.21 -7.02 -9.97
CA GLY A 15 8.75 -8.15 -10.72
C GLY A 15 8.08 -8.30 -12.09
N ALA A 16 6.77 -8.08 -12.18
CA ALA A 16 6.03 -8.15 -13.43
C ALA A 16 6.45 -7.05 -14.42
N VAL A 17 6.59 -5.80 -13.97
CA VAL A 17 7.07 -4.69 -14.82
C VAL A 17 8.49 -4.95 -15.28
N PHE A 18 9.40 -5.38 -14.38
CA PHE A 18 10.78 -5.72 -14.77
C PHE A 18 10.80 -6.83 -15.82
N ALA A 19 10.08 -7.93 -15.56
CA ALA A 19 10.04 -9.07 -16.48
C ALA A 19 9.50 -8.68 -17.86
N HIS A 20 8.39 -7.93 -17.88
CA HIS A 20 7.77 -7.46 -19.12
C HIS A 20 8.72 -6.62 -19.96
N GLU A 21 9.29 -5.57 -19.39
CA GLU A 21 10.15 -4.64 -20.12
C GLU A 21 11.48 -5.28 -20.53
N ALA A 22 12.05 -6.14 -19.71
CA ALA A 22 13.24 -6.89 -20.08
C ALA A 22 12.97 -7.91 -21.21
N ALA A 23 11.81 -8.58 -21.18
CA ALA A 23 11.39 -9.52 -22.22
C ALA A 23 11.17 -8.82 -23.57
N LYS A 24 10.57 -7.63 -23.60
CA LYS A 24 10.45 -6.79 -24.82
C LYS A 24 11.82 -6.46 -25.43
N LYS A 25 12.88 -6.44 -24.64
CA LYS A 25 14.26 -6.24 -25.08
C LYS A 25 14.99 -7.56 -25.41
N GLY A 26 14.24 -8.65 -25.58
CA GLY A 26 14.74 -9.97 -25.98
C GLY A 26 15.40 -10.78 -24.87
N LYS A 27 15.31 -10.35 -23.59
CA LYS A 27 15.82 -11.13 -22.46
C LYS A 27 14.88 -12.28 -22.14
N LYS A 28 15.43 -13.41 -21.70
CA LYS A 28 14.69 -14.57 -21.25
C LYS A 28 14.60 -14.55 -19.74
N ILE A 29 13.37 -14.57 -19.21
CA ILE A 29 13.06 -14.35 -17.81
C ILE A 29 12.40 -15.59 -17.23
N LYS A 30 12.90 -16.06 -16.08
CA LYS A 30 12.17 -16.94 -15.19
C LYS A 30 11.60 -16.11 -14.05
N VAL A 31 10.30 -16.19 -13.82
CA VAL A 31 9.63 -15.59 -12.65
C VAL A 31 9.21 -16.69 -11.71
N ILE A 32 9.56 -16.59 -10.44
CA ILE A 32 9.08 -17.48 -9.36
C ILE A 32 8.31 -16.69 -8.32
N GLU A 33 7.23 -17.28 -7.84
CA GLU A 33 6.36 -16.70 -6.81
C GLU A 33 6.06 -17.73 -5.72
N LYS A 34 6.21 -17.33 -4.45
CA LYS A 34 5.95 -18.22 -3.30
C LYS A 34 4.46 -18.56 -3.12
N ARG A 35 3.57 -17.63 -3.47
CA ARG A 35 2.12 -17.82 -3.40
C ARG A 35 1.63 -18.71 -4.55
N ASP A 36 0.40 -19.17 -4.45
CA ASP A 36 -0.30 -19.91 -5.50
C ASP A 36 -0.83 -19.05 -6.65
N HIS A 37 -0.65 -17.74 -6.54
CA HIS A 37 -1.11 -16.73 -7.50
C HIS A 37 -0.04 -15.65 -7.75
N ILE A 38 -0.13 -14.98 -8.88
CA ILE A 38 0.65 -13.80 -9.26
C ILE A 38 0.01 -12.52 -8.69
N ALA A 39 0.54 -11.36 -9.07
CA ALA A 39 0.08 -10.01 -8.72
C ALA A 39 0.41 -9.56 -7.28
N GLY A 40 1.01 -10.39 -6.45
CA GLY A 40 1.42 -9.98 -5.11
C GLY A 40 0.27 -9.36 -4.31
N ASN A 41 0.51 -8.20 -3.69
CA ASN A 41 -0.52 -7.55 -2.85
C ASN A 41 -1.64 -6.86 -3.65
N ILE A 42 -1.50 -6.67 -4.96
CA ILE A 42 -2.58 -6.13 -5.79
C ILE A 42 -3.48 -7.23 -6.38
N TYR A 43 -3.29 -8.48 -5.94
CA TYR A 43 -4.11 -9.60 -6.39
C TYR A 43 -5.59 -9.35 -6.11
N THR A 44 -6.39 -9.53 -7.16
CA THR A 44 -7.86 -9.52 -7.11
C THR A 44 -8.39 -10.82 -7.66
N LYS A 45 -9.48 -11.30 -7.09
CA LYS A 45 -10.23 -12.46 -7.62
C LYS A 45 -11.70 -12.14 -7.73
N GLU A 46 -12.36 -12.71 -8.71
CA GLU A 46 -13.80 -12.57 -8.87
C GLU A 46 -14.55 -13.55 -7.95
N VAL A 47 -15.48 -13.02 -7.17
CA VAL A 47 -16.42 -13.78 -6.34
C VAL A 47 -17.80 -13.15 -6.50
N GLU A 48 -18.82 -13.95 -6.85
CA GLU A 48 -20.21 -13.47 -7.08
C GLU A 48 -20.27 -12.29 -8.09
N GLY A 49 -19.36 -12.26 -9.08
CA GLY A 49 -19.27 -11.19 -10.06
C GLY A 49 -18.68 -9.87 -9.51
N ILE A 50 -18.02 -9.91 -8.36
CA ILE A 50 -17.37 -8.76 -7.71
C ILE A 50 -15.87 -9.03 -7.63
N GLN A 51 -15.04 -8.05 -8.04
CA GLN A 51 -13.59 -8.13 -7.89
C GLN A 51 -13.20 -7.85 -6.43
N VAL A 52 -12.74 -8.89 -5.74
CA VAL A 52 -12.30 -8.82 -4.33
C VAL A 52 -10.81 -8.51 -4.27
N HIS A 53 -10.45 -7.44 -3.60
CA HIS A 53 -9.06 -7.08 -3.30
C HIS A 53 -8.60 -7.88 -2.08
N GLU A 54 -7.88 -8.97 -2.29
CA GLU A 54 -7.55 -9.95 -1.23
C GLU A 54 -6.63 -9.38 -0.14
N TYR A 55 -5.78 -8.43 -0.49
CA TYR A 55 -4.76 -7.87 0.40
C TYR A 55 -5.00 -6.40 0.73
N GLY A 56 -6.27 -6.00 0.87
CA GLY A 56 -6.66 -4.63 1.20
C GLY A 56 -7.01 -3.79 -0.02
N ALA A 57 -7.62 -2.63 0.25
CA ALA A 57 -8.06 -1.71 -0.80
C ALA A 57 -6.85 -1.14 -1.56
N HIS A 58 -6.84 -1.33 -2.87
CA HIS A 58 -5.87 -0.75 -3.77
C HIS A 58 -6.59 0.16 -4.76
N ILE A 59 -6.26 1.45 -4.74
CA ILE A 59 -6.74 2.45 -5.69
C ILE A 59 -5.54 2.99 -6.43
N PHE A 60 -5.54 2.88 -7.76
CA PHE A 60 -4.44 3.44 -8.55
C PHE A 60 -4.59 4.95 -8.65
N HIS A 61 -3.51 5.67 -8.37
CA HIS A 61 -3.45 7.12 -8.49
C HIS A 61 -2.03 7.57 -8.87
N THR A 62 -1.90 8.63 -9.64
CA THR A 62 -0.64 9.24 -10.02
C THR A 62 -0.84 10.62 -10.65
N SER A 63 0.13 11.50 -10.53
CA SER A 63 0.22 12.73 -11.32
C SER A 63 1.17 12.58 -12.52
N GLU A 64 1.87 11.45 -12.62
CA GLU A 64 2.83 11.14 -13.69
C GLU A 64 2.10 10.55 -14.89
N LYS A 65 1.96 11.34 -15.97
CA LYS A 65 1.26 10.89 -17.18
C LYS A 65 1.90 9.65 -17.81
N GLU A 66 3.23 9.55 -17.79
CA GLU A 66 3.95 8.37 -18.33
C GLU A 66 3.52 7.09 -17.63
N ILE A 67 3.39 7.12 -16.30
CA ILE A 67 2.96 5.96 -15.50
C ILE A 67 1.48 5.65 -15.75
N TRP A 68 0.63 6.68 -15.85
CA TRP A 68 -0.77 6.50 -16.19
C TRP A 68 -0.97 5.86 -17.56
N ASP A 69 -0.28 6.37 -18.58
CA ASP A 69 -0.31 5.82 -19.93
C ASP A 69 0.26 4.40 -19.96
N TYR A 70 1.26 4.09 -19.14
CA TYR A 70 1.84 2.77 -19.05
C TYR A 70 0.83 1.73 -18.53
N VAL A 71 0.15 1.98 -17.42
CA VAL A 71 -0.80 1.00 -16.86
C VAL A 71 -2.04 0.83 -17.74
N ASN A 72 -2.46 1.87 -18.46
CA ASN A 72 -3.58 1.80 -19.39
C ASN A 72 -3.30 0.94 -20.65
N GLN A 73 -2.07 0.50 -20.87
CA GLN A 73 -1.77 -0.51 -21.91
C GLN A 73 -2.27 -1.90 -21.51
N PHE A 74 -2.46 -2.15 -20.20
CA PHE A 74 -2.79 -3.48 -19.66
C PHE A 74 -4.24 -3.59 -19.18
N ALA A 75 -4.90 -2.50 -18.83
CA ALA A 75 -6.29 -2.47 -18.41
C ALA A 75 -6.94 -1.13 -18.70
N GLU A 76 -8.25 -1.13 -18.89
CA GLU A 76 -9.06 0.08 -18.89
C GLU A 76 -9.37 0.46 -17.44
N PHE A 77 -9.13 1.72 -17.07
CA PHE A 77 -9.45 2.24 -15.74
C PHE A 77 -10.79 2.98 -15.75
N ASN A 78 -11.59 2.73 -14.73
CA ASN A 78 -12.85 3.43 -14.55
C ASN A 78 -12.64 4.82 -13.89
N ARG A 79 -13.74 5.54 -13.65
CA ARG A 79 -13.74 6.87 -13.04
C ARG A 79 -13.80 6.88 -11.51
N TYR A 80 -13.44 5.78 -10.84
CA TYR A 80 -13.52 5.72 -9.39
C TYR A 80 -12.68 6.82 -8.75
N THR A 81 -13.32 7.60 -7.87
CA THR A 81 -12.67 8.62 -7.05
C THR A 81 -12.68 8.17 -5.60
N ASN A 82 -11.52 8.08 -4.98
CA ASN A 82 -11.41 7.61 -3.60
C ASN A 82 -11.95 8.66 -2.61
N THR A 83 -13.07 8.35 -1.97
CA THR A 83 -13.76 9.21 -1.01
C THR A 83 -14.07 8.43 0.28
N PRO A 84 -13.05 7.98 1.04
CA PRO A 84 -13.28 7.24 2.26
C PRO A 84 -13.99 8.11 3.30
N VAL A 85 -14.69 7.46 4.21
CA VAL A 85 -15.29 8.12 5.37
C VAL A 85 -14.80 7.46 6.66
N ALA A 86 -14.85 8.20 7.78
CA ALA A 86 -14.61 7.70 9.11
C ALA A 86 -15.94 7.49 9.84
N ASN A 87 -16.07 6.35 10.51
CA ASN A 87 -17.14 6.08 11.45
C ASN A 87 -16.56 6.15 12.88
N TYR A 88 -16.99 7.14 13.64
CA TYR A 88 -16.69 7.27 15.05
C TYR A 88 -17.97 7.06 15.86
N LYS A 89 -18.17 5.86 16.41
CA LYS A 89 -19.34 5.50 17.23
C LYS A 89 -20.71 5.82 16.57
N GLY A 90 -20.80 5.57 15.26
CA GLY A 90 -22.00 5.84 14.46
C GLY A 90 -22.07 7.24 13.86
N GLU A 91 -21.16 8.15 14.20
CA GLU A 91 -21.02 9.45 13.54
C GLU A 91 -20.11 9.32 12.31
N ILE A 92 -20.61 9.75 11.13
CA ILE A 92 -19.86 9.67 9.89
C ILE A 92 -19.19 11.01 9.59
N TYR A 93 -17.88 10.95 9.25
CA TYR A 93 -17.05 12.10 8.91
C TYR A 93 -16.35 11.86 7.56
N ASN A 94 -16.22 12.91 6.74
CA ASN A 94 -15.49 12.85 5.49
C ASN A 94 -13.97 12.82 5.72
N LEU A 95 -13.26 12.07 4.86
CA LEU A 95 -11.80 12.04 4.76
C LEU A 95 -11.39 12.39 3.31
N PRO A 96 -10.23 13.08 3.13
CA PRO A 96 -9.36 13.69 4.15
C PRO A 96 -10.09 14.79 4.93
N PHE A 97 -9.47 15.30 6.02
CA PHE A 97 -10.07 16.37 6.81
C PHE A 97 -10.29 17.62 5.96
N ASN A 98 -11.54 17.93 5.70
CA ASN A 98 -11.95 19.01 4.80
C ASN A 98 -13.13 19.81 5.39
N MET A 99 -13.65 20.78 4.65
CA MET A 99 -14.76 21.62 5.15
C MET A 99 -16.01 20.81 5.52
N ASN A 100 -16.28 19.65 4.87
CA ASN A 100 -17.39 18.78 5.29
C ASN A 100 -17.12 18.16 6.68
N THR A 101 -15.87 17.77 6.95
CA THR A 101 -15.44 17.27 8.27
C THR A 101 -15.61 18.34 9.34
N PHE A 102 -15.16 19.57 9.06
CA PHE A 102 -15.22 20.70 10.00
C PHE A 102 -16.64 21.18 10.25
N TYR A 103 -17.48 21.22 9.20
CA TYR A 103 -18.90 21.49 9.34
C TYR A 103 -19.57 20.45 10.25
N LYS A 104 -19.31 19.18 10.05
CA LYS A 104 -19.88 18.09 10.89
C LYS A 104 -19.41 18.18 12.33
N LEU A 105 -18.15 18.51 12.59
CA LEU A 105 -17.57 18.62 13.93
C LEU A 105 -18.01 19.89 14.68
N TRP A 106 -18.00 21.03 13.99
CA TRP A 106 -18.06 22.35 14.64
C TRP A 106 -19.18 23.25 14.12
N GLY A 107 -19.89 22.88 13.07
CA GLY A 107 -20.91 23.71 12.43
C GLY A 107 -20.35 24.91 11.66
N VAL A 108 -19.03 24.99 11.45
CA VAL A 108 -18.37 26.08 10.69
C VAL A 108 -18.64 25.94 9.19
N VAL A 109 -18.84 27.05 8.52
CA VAL A 109 -19.21 27.07 7.09
C VAL A 109 -18.16 27.73 6.20
N THR A 110 -17.24 28.50 6.79
CA THR A 110 -16.19 29.20 6.04
C THR A 110 -14.80 28.69 6.38
N PRO A 111 -13.84 28.77 5.42
CA PRO A 111 -12.44 28.46 5.69
C PRO A 111 -11.83 29.23 6.86
N ALA A 112 -12.20 30.50 7.02
CA ALA A 112 -11.72 31.36 8.12
C ALA A 112 -12.17 30.85 9.48
N GLU A 113 -13.45 30.45 9.63
CA GLU A 113 -14.01 29.86 10.87
C GLU A 113 -13.31 28.54 11.20
N ALA A 114 -13.11 27.66 10.19
CA ALA A 114 -12.42 26.39 10.39
C ALA A 114 -10.96 26.61 10.82
N ALA A 115 -10.23 27.50 10.16
CA ALA A 115 -8.85 27.84 10.52
C ALA A 115 -8.76 28.42 11.95
N ALA A 116 -9.69 29.29 12.33
CA ALA A 116 -9.73 29.85 13.67
C ALA A 116 -9.99 28.76 14.74
N LYS A 117 -10.90 27.82 14.45
CA LYS A 117 -11.21 26.72 15.37
C LYS A 117 -10.02 25.76 15.54
N ILE A 118 -9.33 25.44 14.46
CA ILE A 118 -8.09 24.64 14.54
C ILE A 118 -7.04 25.38 15.36
N ALA A 119 -6.84 26.69 15.12
CA ALA A 119 -5.86 27.50 15.86
C ALA A 119 -6.18 27.58 17.36
N GLU A 120 -7.46 27.76 17.73
CA GLU A 120 -7.93 27.72 19.11
C GLU A 120 -7.52 26.40 19.81
N GLN A 121 -7.80 25.28 19.18
CA GLN A 121 -7.52 23.96 19.76
C GLN A 121 -6.03 23.63 19.83
N ARG A 122 -5.24 24.09 18.87
CA ARG A 122 -3.78 23.94 18.89
C ARG A 122 -3.10 24.72 20.00
N ALA A 123 -3.73 25.79 20.50
CA ALA A 123 -3.19 26.61 21.57
C ALA A 123 -2.92 25.87 22.88
N VAL A 124 -3.55 24.70 23.10
CA VAL A 124 -3.31 23.82 24.25
C VAL A 124 -1.84 23.39 24.39
N LEU A 125 -1.12 23.33 23.27
CA LEU A 125 0.31 22.98 23.26
C LEU A 125 1.24 24.11 23.69
N GLY A 126 0.74 25.36 23.87
CA GLY A 126 1.53 26.48 24.36
C GLY A 126 2.76 26.81 23.50
N GLY A 127 2.78 26.45 22.21
CA GLY A 127 3.94 26.64 21.33
C GLY A 127 5.06 25.60 21.51
N LYS A 128 4.85 24.52 22.29
CA LYS A 128 5.81 23.44 22.46
C LYS A 128 6.06 22.73 21.10
N THR A 129 7.32 22.35 20.86
CA THR A 129 7.65 21.44 19.74
C THR A 129 7.13 20.05 20.06
N PRO A 130 6.33 19.42 19.16
CA PRO A 130 5.81 18.07 19.39
C PRO A 130 6.91 17.01 19.56
N GLU A 131 6.81 16.21 20.63
CA GLU A 131 7.75 15.13 20.95
C GLU A 131 7.23 13.74 20.52
N ASN A 132 5.91 13.59 20.43
CA ASN A 132 5.25 12.33 20.09
C ASN A 132 4.13 12.55 19.07
N LEU A 133 3.49 11.45 18.63
CA LEU A 133 2.45 11.47 17.62
C LEU A 133 1.20 12.24 18.08
N GLU A 134 0.79 12.13 19.35
CA GLU A 134 -0.35 12.88 19.90
C GLU A 134 -0.13 14.38 19.77
N GLU A 135 0.98 14.89 20.29
CA GLU A 135 1.33 16.31 20.23
C GLU A 135 1.44 16.79 18.77
N GLN A 136 2.03 15.96 17.90
CA GLN A 136 2.13 16.27 16.47
C GLN A 136 0.75 16.36 15.81
N ALA A 137 -0.15 15.42 16.08
CA ALA A 137 -1.51 15.45 15.55
C ALA A 137 -2.28 16.69 16.02
N VAL A 138 -2.27 16.95 17.33
CA VAL A 138 -2.91 18.14 17.91
C VAL A 138 -2.34 19.42 17.30
N SER A 139 -1.02 19.47 17.07
CA SER A 139 -0.36 20.63 16.44
C SER A 139 -0.82 20.90 14.99
N LEU A 140 -1.29 19.86 14.30
CA LEU A 140 -1.74 19.94 12.91
C LEU A 140 -3.24 20.22 12.79
N VAL A 141 -4.07 19.51 13.55
CA VAL A 141 -5.52 19.47 13.33
C VAL A 141 -6.37 19.84 14.55
N GLY A 142 -5.76 20.02 15.73
CA GLY A 142 -6.46 20.30 16.97
C GLY A 142 -6.93 19.05 17.73
N THR A 143 -7.45 19.25 18.93
CA THR A 143 -7.81 18.17 19.86
C THR A 143 -9.01 17.36 19.41
N ASP A 144 -10.07 17.97 18.88
CA ASP A 144 -11.31 17.27 18.53
C ASP A 144 -11.10 16.27 17.40
N ILE A 145 -10.34 16.67 16.35
CA ILE A 145 -10.00 15.78 15.24
C ILE A 145 -9.06 14.67 15.71
N TYR A 146 -8.08 15.01 16.55
CA TYR A 146 -7.19 14.00 17.12
C TYR A 146 -7.96 12.94 17.91
N GLU A 147 -8.77 13.35 18.88
CA GLU A 147 -9.49 12.40 19.76
C GLU A 147 -10.51 11.54 18.99
N LYS A 148 -11.27 12.13 18.06
CA LYS A 148 -12.32 11.38 17.33
C LYS A 148 -11.81 10.59 16.14
N LEU A 149 -10.85 11.13 15.37
CA LEU A 149 -10.56 10.62 14.03
C LEU A 149 -9.15 10.05 13.86
N ILE A 150 -8.23 10.31 14.81
CA ILE A 150 -6.83 9.90 14.67
C ILE A 150 -6.42 8.90 15.75
N LYS A 151 -6.63 9.25 17.01
CA LYS A 151 -6.08 8.55 18.18
C LYS A 151 -6.30 7.04 18.12
N SER A 152 -7.53 6.59 18.30
CA SER A 152 -7.81 5.16 18.40
C SER A 152 -7.59 4.40 17.10
N TYR A 153 -7.78 5.07 15.95
CA TYR A 153 -7.41 4.48 14.65
C TYR A 153 -5.91 4.19 14.57
N THR A 154 -5.08 5.17 14.95
CA THR A 154 -3.62 5.04 14.96
C THR A 154 -3.15 4.03 16.01
N GLU A 155 -3.73 4.04 17.20
CA GLU A 155 -3.41 3.08 18.27
C GLU A 155 -3.75 1.64 17.88
N LYS A 156 -4.87 1.41 17.18
CA LYS A 156 -5.17 0.10 16.57
C LYS A 156 -4.17 -0.27 15.47
N GLN A 157 -3.80 0.70 14.64
CA GLN A 157 -2.87 0.48 13.53
C GLN A 157 -1.45 0.14 14.02
N TRP A 158 -1.01 0.74 15.12
CA TRP A 158 0.36 0.57 15.63
C TRP A 158 0.45 -0.32 16.87
N GLU A 159 -0.70 -0.67 17.47
CA GLU A 159 -0.80 -1.46 18.71
C GLU A 159 0.00 -0.82 19.88
N LYS A 160 0.06 0.54 19.89
CA LYS A 160 0.76 1.36 20.89
C LYS A 160 0.00 2.67 21.12
N PRO A 161 0.05 3.24 22.34
CA PRO A 161 -0.49 4.57 22.61
C PRO A 161 0.17 5.65 21.72
N CYS A 162 -0.59 6.63 21.26
CA CYS A 162 -0.07 7.74 20.47
C CYS A 162 1.03 8.55 21.18
N THR A 163 1.04 8.58 22.50
CA THR A 163 2.06 9.21 23.33
C THR A 163 3.42 8.51 23.28
N GLU A 164 3.46 7.23 22.89
CA GLU A 164 4.68 6.43 22.75
C GLU A 164 5.17 6.34 21.29
N LEU A 165 4.35 6.80 20.36
CA LEU A 165 4.67 6.79 18.94
C LEU A 165 5.42 8.06 18.53
N PRO A 166 6.45 7.94 17.67
CA PRO A 166 7.22 9.10 17.22
C PRO A 166 6.38 10.09 16.40
N ALA A 167 6.62 11.38 16.58
CA ALA A 167 5.94 12.46 15.87
C ALA A 167 6.04 12.34 14.33
N PHE A 168 7.12 11.76 13.80
CA PHE A 168 7.33 11.66 12.35
C PHE A 168 6.32 10.77 11.63
N ILE A 169 5.62 9.85 12.33
CA ILE A 169 4.60 8.97 11.75
C ILE A 169 3.49 9.79 11.08
N ILE A 170 3.13 10.93 11.66
CA ILE A 170 2.17 11.90 11.08
C ILE A 170 2.84 13.26 10.85
N ARG A 171 3.85 13.33 10.01
CA ARG A 171 4.48 14.63 9.69
C ARG A 171 3.52 15.56 8.97
N ARG A 172 2.61 15.04 8.19
CA ARG A 172 1.65 15.79 7.38
C ARG A 172 0.30 15.07 7.41
N LEU A 173 -0.69 15.71 8.00
CA LEU A 173 -2.08 15.34 7.82
C LEU A 173 -2.67 16.32 6.81
N PRO A 174 -3.31 15.82 5.74
CA PRO A 174 -3.92 16.72 4.77
C PRO A 174 -5.12 17.41 5.42
N VAL A 175 -5.00 18.72 5.61
CA VAL A 175 -6.07 19.62 6.03
C VAL A 175 -6.44 20.46 4.82
N ARG A 176 -7.68 20.37 4.36
CA ARG A 176 -8.17 21.10 3.21
C ARG A 176 -9.26 22.08 3.61
N LEU A 177 -9.04 23.34 3.37
CA LEU A 177 -10.05 24.39 3.60
C LEU A 177 -10.98 24.54 2.36
N THR A 178 -11.38 23.41 1.79
CA THR A 178 -12.30 23.27 0.66
C THR A 178 -13.30 22.17 0.92
N TYR A 179 -14.40 22.11 0.19
CA TYR A 179 -15.42 21.05 0.25
C TYR A 179 -15.10 19.86 -0.68
N ASP A 180 -13.81 19.56 -0.87
CA ASP A 180 -13.36 18.47 -1.72
C ASP A 180 -13.13 17.19 -0.91
N ASN A 181 -13.88 16.12 -1.23
CA ASN A 181 -13.81 14.82 -0.59
C ASN A 181 -12.86 13.84 -1.30
N ASN A 182 -12.25 14.24 -2.44
CA ASN A 182 -11.28 13.39 -3.10
C ASN A 182 -10.06 13.18 -2.19
N TYR A 183 -9.75 11.92 -1.85
CA TYR A 183 -8.66 11.62 -0.92
C TYR A 183 -7.29 11.96 -1.50
N PHE A 184 -7.08 11.71 -2.80
CA PHE A 184 -5.81 11.98 -3.48
C PHE A 184 -5.79 13.37 -4.09
N ASN A 185 -4.57 13.93 -4.22
CA ASN A 185 -4.31 15.17 -4.95
C ASN A 185 -3.80 14.92 -6.37
N ASP A 186 -3.69 13.65 -6.77
CA ASP A 186 -3.16 13.25 -8.06
C ASP A 186 -4.12 13.57 -9.21
N THR A 187 -3.53 13.82 -10.38
CA THR A 187 -4.27 14.15 -11.60
C THR A 187 -5.10 12.98 -12.11
N TYR A 188 -4.59 11.76 -11.97
CA TYR A 188 -5.20 10.53 -12.46
C TYR A 188 -5.48 9.59 -11.29
N GLN A 189 -6.63 8.96 -11.30
CA GLN A 189 -6.98 7.88 -10.39
C GLN A 189 -8.09 7.01 -10.99
N GLY A 190 -8.19 5.77 -10.55
CA GLY A 190 -9.23 4.85 -10.96
C GLY A 190 -8.96 3.42 -10.48
N ILE A 191 -9.90 2.56 -10.81
CA ILE A 191 -9.82 1.12 -10.60
C ILE A 191 -9.82 0.43 -11.97
N PRO A 192 -8.94 -0.55 -12.22
CA PRO A 192 -8.99 -1.30 -13.48
C PRO A 192 -10.28 -2.13 -13.54
N ILE A 193 -11.03 -1.98 -14.62
CA ILE A 193 -12.25 -2.75 -14.87
C ILE A 193 -11.88 -4.22 -15.00
N GLY A 194 -12.48 -5.09 -14.20
CA GLY A 194 -12.14 -6.52 -14.13
C GLY A 194 -10.95 -6.85 -13.21
N GLY A 195 -10.58 -5.92 -12.32
CA GLY A 195 -9.59 -6.13 -11.26
C GLY A 195 -8.13 -5.94 -11.69
N TYR A 196 -7.23 -5.98 -10.72
CA TYR A 196 -5.80 -5.72 -10.92
C TYR A 196 -5.03 -6.91 -11.47
N THR A 197 -5.44 -8.14 -11.18
CA THR A 197 -4.67 -9.36 -11.53
C THR A 197 -4.40 -9.43 -13.03
N GLN A 198 -5.37 -9.06 -13.87
CA GLN A 198 -5.22 -9.03 -15.33
C GLN A 198 -4.07 -8.14 -15.83
N ILE A 199 -3.72 -7.09 -15.09
CA ILE A 199 -2.59 -6.21 -15.45
C ILE A 199 -1.29 -7.02 -15.42
N VAL A 200 -1.11 -7.77 -14.33
CA VAL A 200 0.08 -8.61 -14.15
C VAL A 200 0.06 -9.81 -15.09
N GLU A 201 -1.12 -10.43 -15.32
CA GLU A 201 -1.28 -11.50 -16.31
C GLU A 201 -0.80 -11.06 -17.70
N LYS A 202 -1.28 -9.89 -18.17
CA LYS A 202 -0.86 -9.35 -19.48
C LYS A 202 0.60 -8.93 -19.53
N MET A 203 1.17 -8.44 -18.42
CA MET A 203 2.61 -8.15 -18.35
C MET A 203 3.45 -9.42 -18.47
N LEU A 204 3.01 -10.51 -17.87
CA LEU A 204 3.74 -11.78 -17.85
C LEU A 204 3.44 -12.69 -19.05
N ASP A 205 2.42 -12.39 -19.85
CA ASP A 205 2.07 -13.12 -21.08
C ASP A 205 3.02 -12.73 -22.23
N HIS A 206 4.20 -13.34 -22.22
CA HIS A 206 5.23 -13.11 -23.25
C HIS A 206 6.05 -14.38 -23.47
N GLU A 207 6.41 -14.68 -24.73
CA GLU A 207 7.15 -15.90 -25.12
C GLU A 207 8.51 -16.08 -24.43
N ASN A 208 9.12 -14.99 -23.95
CA ASN A 208 10.38 -14.97 -23.24
C ASN A 208 10.23 -14.98 -21.70
N ILE A 209 9.02 -15.15 -21.18
CA ILE A 209 8.75 -15.20 -19.73
C ILE A 209 8.19 -16.57 -19.38
N ASP A 210 8.86 -17.26 -18.44
CA ASP A 210 8.38 -18.49 -17.84
C ASP A 210 8.00 -18.19 -16.37
N VAL A 211 6.74 -18.37 -15.99
CA VAL A 211 6.22 -18.10 -14.61
C VAL A 211 5.97 -19.41 -13.89
N GLU A 212 6.36 -19.47 -12.62
CA GLU A 212 6.09 -20.60 -11.74
C GLU A 212 5.66 -20.10 -10.35
N THR A 213 4.49 -20.52 -9.92
CA THR A 213 3.94 -20.23 -8.58
C THR A 213 4.21 -21.38 -7.62
N ASN A 214 3.97 -21.16 -6.31
CA ASN A 214 4.26 -22.14 -5.25
C ASN A 214 5.76 -22.51 -5.15
N VAL A 215 6.65 -21.57 -5.48
CA VAL A 215 8.10 -21.75 -5.42
C VAL A 215 8.70 -20.80 -4.41
N ASP A 216 9.20 -21.34 -3.32
CA ASP A 216 9.97 -20.57 -2.32
C ASP A 216 11.42 -20.47 -2.77
N PHE A 217 11.87 -19.22 -2.96
CA PHE A 217 13.26 -18.92 -3.31
C PHE A 217 14.27 -19.50 -2.30
N PHE A 218 13.93 -19.41 -1.02
CA PHE A 218 14.86 -19.83 0.04
C PHE A 218 15.05 -21.34 0.13
N ALA A 219 14.13 -22.12 -0.42
CA ALA A 219 14.29 -23.59 -0.50
C ALA A 219 15.47 -24.02 -1.38
N ASN A 220 15.86 -23.19 -2.36
CA ASN A 220 16.95 -23.47 -3.31
C ASN A 220 17.84 -22.26 -3.58
N LYS A 221 18.00 -21.34 -2.63
CA LYS A 221 18.71 -20.06 -2.76
C LYS A 221 20.10 -20.21 -3.37
N GLU A 222 20.91 -21.11 -2.85
CA GLU A 222 22.30 -21.33 -3.31
C GLU A 222 22.34 -21.83 -4.77
N ASP A 223 21.44 -22.71 -5.15
CA ASP A 223 21.35 -23.23 -6.52
C ASP A 223 20.92 -22.11 -7.49
N TYR A 224 20.00 -21.25 -7.09
CA TYR A 224 19.60 -20.10 -7.88
C TYR A 224 20.74 -19.09 -8.05
N LEU A 225 21.45 -18.78 -6.97
CA LEU A 225 22.61 -17.88 -7.01
C LEU A 225 23.75 -18.42 -7.90
N ALA A 226 23.91 -19.75 -7.96
CA ALA A 226 24.91 -20.40 -8.81
C ALA A 226 24.49 -20.55 -10.27
N THR A 227 23.16 -20.63 -10.53
CA THR A 227 22.62 -21.00 -11.87
C THR A 227 22.27 -19.80 -12.73
N TYR A 228 21.71 -18.74 -12.12
CA TYR A 228 21.22 -17.59 -12.88
C TYR A 228 22.27 -16.47 -12.95
N PRO A 229 22.52 -15.92 -14.16
CA PRO A 229 23.46 -14.81 -14.31
C PRO A 229 23.09 -13.58 -13.50
N LYS A 230 21.79 -13.28 -13.42
CA LYS A 230 21.23 -12.16 -12.67
C LYS A 230 19.92 -12.56 -11.98
N ILE A 231 19.72 -12.05 -10.78
CA ILE A 231 18.52 -12.26 -9.98
C ILE A 231 17.94 -10.90 -9.59
N VAL A 232 16.64 -10.70 -9.83
CA VAL A 232 15.88 -9.55 -9.32
C VAL A 232 15.08 -10.05 -8.13
N PHE A 233 15.49 -9.63 -6.93
CA PHE A 233 14.89 -10.09 -5.69
C PHE A 233 13.96 -9.01 -5.11
N THR A 234 12.67 -9.33 -4.93
CA THR A 234 11.66 -8.39 -4.42
C THR A 234 11.15 -8.71 -3.01
N GLY A 235 11.73 -9.72 -2.37
CA GLY A 235 11.42 -10.11 -1.00
C GLY A 235 12.10 -9.22 0.05
N MET A 236 11.99 -9.62 1.32
CA MET A 236 12.62 -8.90 2.43
C MET A 236 14.15 -8.96 2.34
N ILE A 237 14.79 -7.79 2.37
CA ILE A 237 16.25 -7.70 2.22
C ILE A 237 16.97 -8.34 3.40
N ASP A 238 16.46 -8.20 4.62
CA ASP A 238 17.05 -8.80 5.81
C ASP A 238 16.93 -10.35 5.82
N GLU A 239 15.82 -10.91 5.30
CA GLU A 239 15.65 -12.34 5.11
C GLU A 239 16.65 -12.89 4.08
N PHE A 240 16.90 -12.16 2.99
CA PHE A 240 17.89 -12.55 2.01
C PHE A 240 19.28 -12.75 2.63
N PHE A 241 19.65 -11.95 3.61
CA PHE A 241 20.90 -12.04 4.36
C PHE A 241 20.77 -12.83 5.68
N ASP A 242 19.78 -13.71 5.80
CA ASP A 242 19.56 -14.58 6.95
C ASP A 242 19.52 -13.81 8.29
N TYR A 243 19.04 -12.54 8.23
CA TYR A 243 18.92 -11.62 9.37
C TYR A 243 20.23 -11.36 10.13
N GLN A 244 21.38 -11.53 9.48
CA GLN A 244 22.71 -11.48 10.13
C GLN A 244 23.05 -10.16 10.82
N LEU A 245 22.41 -9.04 10.44
CA LEU A 245 22.56 -7.73 11.08
C LEU A 245 21.41 -7.40 12.04
N GLY A 246 20.41 -8.30 12.16
CA GLY A 246 19.20 -8.15 12.93
C GLY A 246 17.96 -7.98 12.06
N GLU A 247 16.78 -8.09 12.67
CA GLU A 247 15.50 -7.99 11.97
C GLU A 247 15.08 -6.54 11.74
N LEU A 248 14.65 -6.26 10.52
CA LEU A 248 13.88 -5.07 10.19
C LEU A 248 12.43 -5.25 10.67
N GLU A 249 11.79 -4.15 11.03
CA GLU A 249 10.39 -4.18 11.49
C GLU A 249 9.44 -3.94 10.32
N TYR A 250 8.39 -4.73 10.27
CA TYR A 250 7.30 -4.60 9.30
C TYR A 250 5.95 -4.52 10.01
N ARG A 251 4.95 -4.02 9.32
CA ARG A 251 3.54 -4.19 9.73
C ARG A 251 2.93 -5.31 8.91
N SER A 252 2.06 -6.07 9.55
CA SER A 252 1.24 -7.11 8.94
C SER A 252 -0.24 -6.74 9.03
N LEU A 253 -1.06 -7.41 8.24
CA LEU A 253 -2.51 -7.25 8.21
C LEU A 253 -3.18 -8.62 8.27
N ARG A 254 -4.38 -8.65 8.85
CA ARG A 254 -5.28 -9.79 8.81
C ARG A 254 -6.61 -9.33 8.22
N PHE A 255 -7.15 -10.13 7.34
CA PHE A 255 -8.40 -9.87 6.64
C PHE A 255 -9.45 -10.91 6.96
N GLU A 256 -10.68 -10.47 7.15
CA GLU A 256 -11.87 -11.33 7.30
C GLU A 256 -12.87 -10.93 6.22
N THR A 257 -13.01 -11.78 5.21
CA THR A 257 -13.90 -11.54 4.06
C THR A 257 -15.19 -12.31 4.20
N GLU A 258 -16.32 -11.67 3.92
CA GLU A 258 -17.66 -12.21 4.07
C GLU A 258 -18.53 -11.82 2.86
N VAL A 259 -19.25 -12.81 2.31
CA VAL A 259 -20.29 -12.59 1.31
C VAL A 259 -21.61 -12.36 2.02
N LEU A 260 -22.28 -11.24 1.75
CA LEU A 260 -23.54 -10.86 2.37
C LEU A 260 -24.70 -10.93 1.36
N ASP A 261 -25.83 -11.48 1.77
CA ASP A 261 -27.06 -11.54 0.97
C ASP A 261 -27.85 -10.23 1.07
N MET A 262 -27.22 -9.16 0.60
CA MET A 262 -27.78 -7.81 0.51
C MET A 262 -27.07 -7.01 -0.58
N GLU A 263 -27.74 -6.04 -1.16
CA GLU A 263 -27.20 -5.25 -2.28
C GLU A 263 -26.12 -4.25 -1.86
N ASN A 264 -26.21 -3.69 -0.64
CA ASN A 264 -25.35 -2.62 -0.17
C ASN A 264 -25.23 -2.68 1.36
N TYR A 265 -24.02 -2.73 1.87
CA TYR A 265 -23.76 -2.83 3.30
C TYR A 265 -23.51 -1.48 3.97
N GLN A 266 -22.60 -0.68 3.41
CA GLN A 266 -22.14 0.57 4.04
C GLN A 266 -22.21 1.81 3.12
N GLY A 267 -22.58 1.62 1.85
CA GLY A 267 -22.77 2.73 0.90
C GLY A 267 -21.48 3.42 0.44
N ASN A 268 -20.32 2.84 0.73
CA ASN A 268 -19.00 3.35 0.30
C ASN A 268 -18.00 2.19 0.22
N ALA A 269 -17.01 2.32 -0.66
CA ALA A 269 -15.97 1.30 -0.79
C ALA A 269 -15.12 1.14 0.48
N VAL A 270 -14.80 2.23 1.17
CA VAL A 270 -13.94 2.21 2.36
C VAL A 270 -14.53 3.05 3.48
N VAL A 271 -14.76 2.41 4.62
CA VAL A 271 -15.14 3.07 5.89
C VAL A 271 -14.10 2.74 6.95
N ASN A 272 -13.43 3.77 7.47
CA ASN A 272 -12.48 3.65 8.57
C ASN A 272 -13.21 3.75 9.91
N TYR A 273 -12.94 2.84 10.84
CA TYR A 273 -13.50 2.86 12.19
C TYR A 273 -12.49 3.46 13.14
N THR A 274 -12.81 4.65 13.66
CA THR A 274 -11.86 5.47 14.42
C THR A 274 -12.06 5.46 15.92
N ASP A 275 -13.04 4.71 16.41
CA ASP A 275 -13.27 4.46 17.84
C ASP A 275 -12.40 3.30 18.36
N SER A 276 -12.28 3.18 19.69
CA SER A 276 -11.52 2.12 20.37
C SER A 276 -12.30 0.82 20.59
N GLU A 277 -13.64 0.83 20.46
CA GLU A 277 -14.50 -0.31 20.75
C GLU A 277 -14.55 -1.28 19.55
N THR A 278 -14.40 -0.75 18.34
CA THR A 278 -14.34 -1.52 17.09
C THR A 278 -12.94 -2.09 16.88
N PRO A 279 -12.79 -3.43 16.79
CA PRO A 279 -11.46 -4.05 16.78
C PRO A 279 -10.72 -3.97 15.44
N TYR A 280 -11.43 -3.75 14.32
CA TYR A 280 -10.83 -3.57 13.00
C TYR A 280 -10.60 -2.09 12.70
N THR A 281 -9.67 -1.81 11.79
CA THR A 281 -9.36 -0.43 11.37
C THR A 281 -10.30 0.07 10.29
N ARG A 282 -10.76 -0.81 9.40
CA ARG A 282 -11.70 -0.45 8.32
C ARG A 282 -12.50 -1.64 7.83
N ILE A 283 -13.59 -1.32 7.12
CA ILE A 283 -14.32 -2.26 6.27
C ILE A 283 -14.19 -1.79 4.83
N ILE A 284 -13.88 -2.74 3.96
CA ILE A 284 -13.87 -2.56 2.51
C ILE A 284 -15.13 -3.25 1.96
N GLU A 285 -15.96 -2.54 1.21
CA GLU A 285 -17.06 -3.11 0.44
C GLU A 285 -16.70 -3.07 -1.04
N HIS A 286 -16.28 -4.21 -1.56
CA HIS A 286 -15.55 -4.32 -2.82
C HIS A 286 -16.33 -3.89 -4.06
N LYS A 287 -17.64 -4.15 -4.12
CA LYS A 287 -18.46 -3.84 -5.30
C LYS A 287 -18.43 -2.36 -5.70
N HIS A 288 -18.23 -1.45 -4.72
CA HIS A 288 -18.23 -0.01 -4.99
C HIS A 288 -17.03 0.45 -5.81
N PHE A 289 -15.93 -0.31 -5.84
CA PHE A 289 -14.77 0.04 -6.67
C PHE A 289 -15.10 0.04 -8.17
N GLU A 290 -15.98 -0.86 -8.61
CA GLU A 290 -16.40 -0.96 -10.01
C GLU A 290 -17.87 -0.57 -10.22
N PHE A 291 -18.47 0.17 -9.28
CA PHE A 291 -19.88 0.59 -9.33
C PHE A 291 -20.85 -0.59 -9.51
N GLY A 292 -20.56 -1.72 -8.88
CA GLY A 292 -21.28 -2.96 -9.02
C GLY A 292 -22.73 -2.90 -8.55
N THR A 293 -23.61 -3.63 -9.25
CA THR A 293 -25.07 -3.70 -9.00
C THR A 293 -25.54 -5.12 -8.69
N GLN A 294 -24.62 -6.01 -8.29
CA GLN A 294 -24.94 -7.38 -7.95
C GLN A 294 -25.93 -7.44 -6.76
N PRO A 295 -26.79 -8.47 -6.67
CA PRO A 295 -27.77 -8.60 -5.58
C PRO A 295 -27.11 -8.90 -4.22
N LYS A 296 -25.87 -9.42 -4.24
CA LYS A 296 -25.03 -9.64 -3.06
C LYS A 296 -23.93 -8.59 -2.97
N THR A 297 -23.34 -8.45 -1.78
CA THR A 297 -22.13 -7.67 -1.61
C THR A 297 -21.06 -8.46 -0.86
N ILE A 298 -19.81 -8.00 -0.97
CA ILE A 298 -18.67 -8.63 -0.29
C ILE A 298 -17.96 -7.54 0.50
N ILE A 299 -17.79 -7.82 1.79
CA ILE A 299 -17.04 -6.96 2.69
C ILE A 299 -15.79 -7.66 3.19
N THR A 300 -14.75 -6.87 3.46
CA THR A 300 -13.55 -7.33 4.15
C THR A 300 -13.25 -6.43 5.34
N ARG A 301 -13.17 -7.02 6.54
CA ARG A 301 -12.69 -6.34 7.75
C ARG A 301 -11.18 -6.44 7.81
N GLU A 302 -10.50 -5.31 7.98
CA GLU A 302 -9.05 -5.23 8.05
C GLU A 302 -8.59 -4.98 9.48
N TYR A 303 -7.68 -5.83 9.96
CA TYR A 303 -7.05 -5.73 11.27
C TYR A 303 -5.56 -5.50 11.10
N SER A 304 -5.01 -4.53 11.81
CA SER A 304 -3.56 -4.34 11.87
C SER A 304 -2.94 -5.33 12.85
N LYS A 305 -1.72 -5.74 12.54
CA LYS A 305 -0.95 -6.71 13.33
C LYS A 305 0.54 -6.36 13.28
N THR A 306 1.21 -6.47 14.41
CA THR A 306 2.68 -6.47 14.43
C THR A 306 3.19 -7.70 13.71
N TRP A 307 4.08 -7.51 12.75
CA TRP A 307 4.67 -8.60 11.99
C TRP A 307 5.57 -9.47 12.87
N LYS A 308 5.55 -10.76 12.62
CA LYS A 308 6.47 -11.77 13.17
C LYS A 308 6.94 -12.67 12.04
N ARG A 309 8.07 -13.34 12.19
CA ARG A 309 8.53 -14.33 11.20
C ARG A 309 7.43 -15.32 10.83
N GLY A 310 7.21 -15.50 9.54
CA GLY A 310 6.13 -16.31 9.00
C GLY A 310 4.84 -15.55 8.70
N ASP A 311 4.70 -14.31 9.17
CA ASP A 311 3.61 -13.42 8.75
C ASP A 311 3.95 -12.76 7.41
N GLU A 312 2.93 -12.36 6.65
CA GLU A 312 3.12 -11.58 5.43
C GLU A 312 3.51 -10.13 5.76
N PRO A 313 4.67 -9.62 5.28
CA PRO A 313 5.05 -8.23 5.47
C PRO A 313 4.34 -7.34 4.46
N TYR A 314 3.51 -6.40 4.93
CA TYR A 314 2.80 -5.48 4.03
C TYR A 314 3.56 -4.19 3.81
N TYR A 315 4.13 -3.60 4.85
CA TYR A 315 4.90 -2.37 4.73
C TYR A 315 5.93 -2.20 5.83
N PRO A 316 7.06 -1.53 5.50
CA PRO A 316 8.16 -1.31 6.43
C PRO A 316 7.80 -0.28 7.50
N VAL A 317 8.47 -0.37 8.65
CA VAL A 317 8.43 0.62 9.73
C VAL A 317 9.66 1.51 9.62
N ASN A 318 9.53 2.66 8.96
CA ASN A 318 10.63 3.57 8.67
C ASN A 318 10.93 4.51 9.87
N ASN A 319 11.49 3.97 10.95
CA ASN A 319 12.07 4.73 12.06
C ASN A 319 13.60 4.83 11.95
N ASP A 320 14.22 5.63 12.80
CA ASP A 320 15.70 5.86 12.76
C ASP A 320 16.51 4.59 12.92
N ARG A 321 16.08 3.67 13.81
CA ARG A 321 16.72 2.37 14.01
C ARG A 321 16.70 1.55 12.73
N ASN A 322 15.51 1.37 12.17
CA ASN A 322 15.33 0.54 11.00
C ASN A 322 15.95 1.16 9.75
N ASN A 323 15.92 2.49 9.61
CA ASN A 323 16.59 3.17 8.49
C ASN A 323 18.13 2.99 8.55
N LYS A 324 18.73 3.02 9.74
CA LYS A 324 20.17 2.71 9.93
C LYS A 324 20.46 1.24 9.61
N LEU A 325 19.63 0.32 10.11
CA LEU A 325 19.78 -1.11 9.85
C LEU A 325 19.62 -1.43 8.34
N TYR A 326 18.61 -0.83 7.69
CA TYR A 326 18.46 -0.97 6.24
C TYR A 326 19.67 -0.44 5.47
N THR A 327 20.24 0.69 5.89
CA THR A 327 21.47 1.22 5.26
C THR A 327 22.61 0.21 5.34
N ALA A 328 22.76 -0.48 6.46
CA ALA A 328 23.76 -1.53 6.60
C ALA A 328 23.46 -2.75 5.67
N TYR A 329 22.22 -3.19 5.57
CA TYR A 329 21.82 -4.22 4.60
C TYR A 329 22.03 -3.80 3.15
N LYS A 330 21.77 -2.53 2.83
CA LYS A 330 22.03 -1.99 1.50
C LYS A 330 23.52 -2.07 1.13
N CYS A 331 24.43 -1.81 2.06
CA CYS A 331 25.86 -2.00 1.83
C CYS A 331 26.22 -3.47 1.55
N LEU A 332 25.55 -4.43 2.17
CA LEU A 332 25.72 -5.85 1.84
C LEU A 332 25.15 -6.19 0.46
N ALA A 333 23.99 -5.60 0.13
CA ALA A 333 23.34 -5.79 -1.17
C ALA A 333 24.20 -5.26 -2.34
N GLU A 334 24.88 -4.14 -2.15
CA GLU A 334 25.79 -3.55 -3.14
C GLU A 334 27.03 -4.42 -3.42
N GLN A 335 27.35 -5.39 -2.55
CA GLN A 335 28.42 -6.36 -2.75
C GLN A 335 27.95 -7.60 -3.53
N GLN A 336 26.64 -7.74 -3.76
CA GLN A 336 26.06 -8.85 -4.55
C GLN A 336 26.08 -8.49 -6.04
N GLU A 337 27.11 -8.88 -6.78
CA GLU A 337 27.29 -8.51 -8.19
C GLU A 337 26.18 -9.02 -9.11
N ASN A 338 25.52 -10.12 -8.73
CA ASN A 338 24.49 -10.80 -9.53
C ASN A 338 23.08 -10.66 -8.99
N VAL A 339 22.84 -9.89 -7.90
CA VAL A 339 21.51 -9.70 -7.33
C VAL A 339 21.11 -8.23 -7.32
N ILE A 340 19.95 -7.95 -7.85
CA ILE A 340 19.31 -6.64 -7.88
C ILE A 340 18.15 -6.67 -6.89
N PHE A 341 18.20 -5.86 -5.86
CA PHE A 341 17.10 -5.72 -4.91
C PHE A 341 16.10 -4.69 -5.40
N GLY A 342 14.81 -5.00 -5.32
CA GLY A 342 13.76 -4.12 -5.80
C GLY A 342 12.43 -4.30 -5.08
N GLY A 343 11.49 -3.40 -5.38
CA GLY A 343 10.16 -3.41 -4.77
C GLY A 343 10.13 -2.89 -3.33
N ARG A 344 8.95 -2.94 -2.72
CA ARG A 344 8.69 -2.38 -1.40
C ARG A 344 9.57 -2.99 -0.30
N LEU A 345 9.75 -4.32 -0.33
CA LEU A 345 10.49 -5.06 0.71
C LEU A 345 12.00 -5.04 0.45
N GLY A 346 12.44 -5.20 -0.80
CA GLY A 346 13.85 -5.15 -1.17
C GLY A 346 14.46 -3.76 -0.99
N HIS A 347 13.68 -2.70 -1.24
CA HIS A 347 14.09 -1.31 -0.97
C HIS A 347 13.75 -0.83 0.43
N TYR A 348 13.08 -1.65 1.24
CA TYR A 348 12.58 -1.28 2.58
C TYR A 348 11.88 0.09 2.58
N ARG A 349 10.96 0.28 1.62
CA ARG A 349 10.32 1.58 1.38
C ARG A 349 8.83 1.43 1.18
N TYR A 350 8.07 2.34 1.79
CA TYR A 350 6.63 2.43 1.54
C TYR A 350 6.40 3.06 0.16
N TYR A 351 6.08 2.21 -0.81
CA TYR A 351 5.76 2.63 -2.18
C TYR A 351 4.27 2.52 -2.44
N ASP A 352 3.70 3.54 -3.07
CA ASP A 352 2.43 3.42 -3.79
C ASP A 352 2.65 2.71 -5.13
N MET A 353 1.58 2.20 -5.75
CA MET A 353 1.68 1.41 -6.99
C MET A 353 2.42 2.14 -8.11
N HIS A 354 2.15 3.43 -8.32
CA HIS A 354 2.84 4.23 -9.32
C HIS A 354 4.33 4.34 -9.06
N GLN A 355 4.74 4.44 -7.80
CA GLN A 355 6.15 4.49 -7.41
C GLN A 355 6.85 3.14 -7.62
N VAL A 356 6.14 2.02 -7.38
CA VAL A 356 6.65 0.67 -7.68
C VAL A 356 6.93 0.54 -9.18
N ILE A 357 5.99 0.96 -10.03
CA ILE A 357 6.15 0.94 -11.48
C ILE A 357 7.33 1.80 -11.91
N GLY A 358 7.40 3.06 -11.45
CA GLY A 358 8.50 3.96 -11.76
C GLY A 358 9.86 3.41 -11.36
N ALA A 359 9.95 2.81 -10.17
CA ALA A 359 11.18 2.17 -9.70
C ALA A 359 11.58 0.95 -10.54
N ALA A 360 10.61 0.13 -10.97
CA ALA A 360 10.87 -1.02 -11.83
C ALA A 360 11.31 -0.61 -13.24
N LEU A 361 10.65 0.38 -13.85
CA LEU A 361 11.06 0.94 -15.15
C LEU A 361 12.47 1.52 -15.09
N GLN A 362 12.81 2.26 -14.03
CA GLN A 362 14.16 2.77 -13.84
C GLN A 362 15.19 1.64 -13.66
N CYS A 363 14.82 0.58 -12.94
CA CYS A 363 15.68 -0.60 -12.76
C CYS A 363 16.00 -1.25 -14.11
N VAL A 364 15.00 -1.42 -15.00
CA VAL A 364 15.20 -1.96 -16.34
C VAL A 364 16.11 -1.06 -17.19
N ARG A 365 15.89 0.26 -17.18
CA ARG A 365 16.76 1.21 -17.90
C ARG A 365 18.23 1.09 -17.48
N ASN A 366 18.46 0.97 -16.18
CA ASN A 366 19.82 0.86 -15.64
C ASN A 366 20.48 -0.48 -15.93
N GLU A 367 19.74 -1.59 -15.92
CA GLU A 367 20.28 -2.94 -16.02
C GLU A 367 20.31 -3.48 -17.46
N VAL A 368 19.28 -3.18 -18.25
CA VAL A 368 19.10 -3.74 -19.60
C VAL A 368 19.40 -2.69 -20.68
N GLY A 369 19.44 -1.42 -20.31
CA GLY A 369 19.63 -0.28 -21.21
C GLY A 369 18.30 0.32 -21.70
N GLU A 370 18.36 1.41 -22.44
CA GLU A 370 17.19 2.10 -23.02
C GLU A 370 16.52 1.29 -24.15
#